data_f93259f34f8d1138d5860092e81fcb7d
#
_entry.id   f93259f34f8d1138d5860092e81fcb7d
#
_cell.length_a   1.000
_cell.length_b   1.000
_cell.length_c   1.000
_cell.angle_alpha   90.00
_cell.angle_beta   90.00
_cell.angle_gamma   90.00
#
_symmetry.space_group_name_H-M   'P 1'
#
loop_
_entity.id
_entity.type
_entity.pdbx_description
1 polymer ?
#
loop_
_entity_poly.entity_id
_entity_poly.type
_entity_poly.pdbx_seq_one_letter_code
_entity_poly.pdbx_strand_id
1 'polypeptide(L)'
;MAIDPKEGKIVASDIKEQTARVLENVKAILKAADYGLSDVVQTNVYLSSIALFSEFNTVYATYFGTDFPARATVGIELMPGALVEISAIAYKE
;
A
#
# COMPACT_ATOMS: atom_id res chain seq x y z
N MET A 1 4.86 2.99 -3.52
CA MET A 1 4.97 4.40 -3.98
C MET A 1 3.76 4.75 -4.84
N ALA A 2 3.16 5.90 -4.62
CA ALA A 2 1.96 6.31 -5.35
C ALA A 2 2.34 7.05 -6.62
N ILE A 3 2.42 6.35 -7.73
CA ILE A 3 2.83 6.88 -9.02
C ILE A 3 1.66 6.82 -10.00
N ASP A 4 1.44 7.91 -10.71
CA ASP A 4 0.45 7.94 -11.78
C ASP A 4 1.02 7.20 -12.98
N PRO A 5 0.37 6.12 -13.45
CA PRO A 5 0.88 5.35 -14.59
C PRO A 5 1.02 6.15 -15.88
N LYS A 6 0.23 7.20 -16.06
CA LYS A 6 0.28 8.03 -17.27
C LYS A 6 1.43 9.03 -17.25
N GLU A 7 1.75 9.56 -16.08
CA GLU A 7 2.76 10.58 -15.94
C GLU A 7 4.10 10.04 -15.45
N GLY A 8 4.11 8.86 -14.84
CA GLY A 8 5.31 8.24 -14.32
C GLY A 8 5.92 8.98 -13.14
N LYS A 9 5.14 9.79 -12.45
CA LYS A 9 5.60 10.57 -11.29
C LYS A 9 4.62 10.46 -10.14
N ILE A 10 5.08 10.84 -8.94
CA ILE A 10 4.24 10.85 -7.74
C ILE A 10 3.28 12.03 -7.84
N VAL A 11 1.97 11.77 -7.77
CA VAL A 11 0.94 12.79 -7.94
C VAL A 11 0.08 13.02 -6.70
N ALA A 12 -0.02 12.05 -5.80
CA ALA A 12 -0.82 12.20 -4.60
C ALA A 12 -0.08 13.04 -3.57
N SER A 13 -0.80 13.91 -2.85
CA SER A 13 -0.21 14.86 -1.92
C SER A 13 -0.40 14.48 -0.45
N ASP A 14 -1.43 13.71 -0.11
CA ASP A 14 -1.68 13.31 1.28
C ASP A 14 -1.60 11.81 1.46
N ILE A 15 -1.51 11.40 2.74
CA ILE A 15 -1.30 9.99 3.09
C ILE A 15 -2.48 9.11 2.68
N LYS A 16 -3.71 9.59 2.81
CA LYS A 16 -4.89 8.77 2.46
C LYS A 16 -4.95 8.51 0.97
N GLU A 17 -4.70 9.55 0.16
CA GLU A 17 -4.70 9.42 -1.28
C GLU A 17 -3.54 8.55 -1.76
N GLN A 18 -2.35 8.74 -1.22
CA GLN A 18 -1.19 7.92 -1.58
C GLN A 18 -1.41 6.46 -1.18
N THR A 19 -1.99 6.20 -0.01
CA THR A 19 -2.27 4.84 0.44
C THR A 19 -3.24 4.15 -0.53
N ALA A 20 -4.31 4.85 -0.93
CA ALA A 20 -5.27 4.29 -1.88
C ALA A 20 -4.60 3.96 -3.21
N ARG A 21 -3.75 4.86 -3.73
CA ARG A 21 -3.04 4.61 -4.99
C ARG A 21 -2.09 3.42 -4.91
N VAL A 22 -1.34 3.32 -3.82
CA VAL A 22 -0.42 2.21 -3.61
C VAL A 22 -1.18 0.88 -3.57
N LEU A 23 -2.30 0.85 -2.83
CA LEU A 23 -3.09 -0.38 -2.71
C LEU A 23 -3.80 -0.73 -4.02
N GLU A 24 -4.26 0.26 -4.79
CA GLU A 24 -4.80 0.00 -6.12
C GLU A 24 -3.74 -0.57 -7.04
N ASN A 25 -2.51 -0.08 -6.95
CA ASN A 25 -1.40 -0.63 -7.74
C ASN A 25 -1.08 -2.08 -7.35
N VAL A 26 -1.04 -2.37 -6.05
CA VAL A 26 -0.84 -3.73 -5.56
C VAL A 26 -1.95 -4.65 -6.07
N LYS A 27 -3.19 -4.19 -5.98
CA LYS A 27 -4.36 -4.93 -6.44
C LYS A 27 -4.27 -5.24 -7.94
N ALA A 28 -3.85 -4.27 -8.75
CA ALA A 28 -3.71 -4.45 -10.19
C ALA A 28 -2.61 -5.46 -10.53
N ILE A 29 -1.48 -5.41 -9.83
CA ILE A 29 -0.39 -6.36 -10.03
C ILE A 29 -0.83 -7.77 -9.66
N LEU A 30 -1.52 -7.93 -8.54
CA LEU A 30 -2.05 -9.23 -8.12
C LEU A 30 -3.03 -9.78 -9.14
N LYS A 31 -3.93 -8.95 -9.65
CA LYS A 31 -4.91 -9.35 -10.64
C LYS A 31 -4.24 -9.85 -11.92
N ALA A 32 -3.17 -9.20 -12.35
CA ALA A 32 -2.42 -9.61 -13.53
C ALA A 32 -1.79 -11.00 -13.35
N ALA A 33 -1.52 -11.41 -12.12
CA ALA A 33 -0.98 -12.72 -11.77
C ALA A 33 -2.07 -13.72 -11.36
N ASP A 34 -3.34 -13.37 -11.55
CA ASP A 34 -4.50 -14.18 -11.17
C ASP A 34 -4.63 -14.36 -9.64
N TYR A 35 -4.26 -13.33 -8.89
CA TYR A 35 -4.39 -13.26 -7.44
C TYR A 35 -5.35 -12.13 -7.07
N GLY A 36 -5.85 -12.16 -5.83
CA GLY A 36 -6.62 -11.06 -5.26
C GLY A 36 -6.05 -10.63 -3.93
N LEU A 37 -6.58 -9.57 -3.35
CA LEU A 37 -6.16 -9.10 -2.03
C LEU A 37 -6.39 -10.16 -0.95
N SER A 38 -7.39 -11.03 -1.12
CA SER A 38 -7.67 -12.13 -0.19
C SER A 38 -6.55 -13.18 -0.14
N ASP A 39 -5.68 -13.19 -1.16
CA ASP A 39 -4.55 -14.12 -1.21
C ASP A 39 -3.29 -13.55 -0.55
N VAL A 40 -3.32 -12.29 -0.13
CA VAL A 40 -2.17 -11.65 0.52
C VAL A 40 -2.02 -12.20 1.93
N VAL A 41 -0.85 -12.73 2.23
CA VAL A 41 -0.56 -13.33 3.54
C VAL A 41 0.30 -12.42 4.42
N GLN A 42 1.04 -11.50 3.81
CA GLN A 42 1.89 -10.57 4.54
C GLN A 42 2.08 -9.28 3.76
N THR A 43 2.09 -8.16 4.47
CA THR A 43 2.49 -6.87 3.91
C THR A 43 3.61 -6.28 4.75
N ASN A 44 4.47 -5.48 4.09
CA ASN A 44 5.46 -4.66 4.76
C ASN A 44 5.16 -3.22 4.36
N VAL A 45 4.95 -2.37 5.35
CA VAL A 45 4.53 -0.99 5.16
C VAL A 45 5.64 -0.06 5.61
N TYR A 46 6.00 0.88 4.73
CA TYR A 46 7.02 1.88 5.00
C TYR A 46 6.35 3.25 4.92
N LEU A 47 6.38 3.99 6.04
CA LEU A 47 5.80 5.33 6.11
C LEU A 47 6.94 6.34 6.26
N SER A 48 6.82 7.49 5.62
CA SER A 48 7.82 8.55 5.77
C SER A 48 7.89 9.08 7.20
N SER A 49 6.81 8.90 7.97
CA SER A 49 6.74 9.19 9.39
C SER A 49 5.73 8.25 10.04
N ILE A 50 6.05 7.69 11.17
CA ILE A 50 5.12 6.82 11.90
C ILE A 50 3.89 7.59 12.41
N ALA A 51 3.99 8.92 12.50
CA ALA A 51 2.84 9.75 12.85
C ALA A 51 1.71 9.67 11.82
N LEU A 52 1.99 9.19 10.61
CA LEU A 52 0.99 9.01 9.55
C LEU A 52 0.19 7.72 9.68
N PHE A 53 0.54 6.86 10.64
CA PHE A 53 -0.04 5.52 10.74
C PHE A 53 -1.56 5.54 10.86
N SER A 54 -2.11 6.40 11.69
CA SER A 54 -3.55 6.43 11.95
C SER A 54 -4.37 6.68 10.68
N GLU A 55 -3.99 7.69 9.90
CA GLU A 55 -4.66 8.01 8.64
C GLU A 55 -4.41 6.95 7.57
N PHE A 56 -3.17 6.46 7.49
CA PHE A 56 -2.84 5.35 6.61
C PHE A 56 -3.75 4.14 6.89
N ASN A 57 -3.86 3.78 8.17
CA ASN A 57 -4.59 2.57 8.56
C ASN A 57 -6.10 2.68 8.25
N THR A 58 -6.66 3.88 8.29
CA THR A 58 -8.06 4.08 7.92
C THR A 58 -8.34 3.59 6.50
N VAL A 59 -7.45 3.92 5.56
CA VAL A 59 -7.58 3.47 4.16
C VAL A 59 -7.20 2.01 4.00
N TYR A 60 -6.09 1.60 4.63
CA TYR A 60 -5.61 0.22 4.56
C TYR A 60 -6.69 -0.77 5.00
N ALA A 61 -7.39 -0.46 6.08
CA ALA A 61 -8.45 -1.33 6.60
C ALA A 61 -9.61 -1.52 5.62
N THR A 62 -9.91 -0.51 4.80
CA THR A 62 -11.00 -0.64 3.83
C THR A 62 -10.67 -1.62 2.71
N TYR A 63 -9.38 -1.83 2.42
CA TYR A 63 -8.98 -2.74 1.35
C TYR A 63 -8.97 -4.20 1.77
N PHE A 64 -8.63 -4.48 3.02
CA PHE A 64 -8.52 -5.86 3.48
C PHE A 64 -9.74 -6.34 4.29
N GLY A 65 -10.66 -5.43 4.62
CA GLY A 65 -11.89 -5.80 5.32
C GLY A 65 -11.61 -6.41 6.69
N THR A 66 -12.09 -7.63 6.91
CA THR A 66 -11.90 -8.36 8.17
C THR A 66 -10.78 -9.39 8.11
N ASP A 67 -10.21 -9.62 6.94
CA ASP A 67 -9.22 -10.69 6.72
C ASP A 67 -7.84 -10.08 6.51
N PHE A 68 -7.27 -9.57 7.59
CA PHE A 68 -6.00 -8.84 7.52
C PHE A 68 -4.82 -9.79 7.40
N PRO A 69 -3.89 -9.52 6.46
CA PRO A 69 -2.62 -10.24 6.42
C PRO A 69 -1.72 -9.84 7.59
N ALA A 70 -0.70 -10.64 7.87
CA ALA A 70 0.35 -10.25 8.79
C ALA A 70 1.00 -8.97 8.26
N ARG A 71 1.38 -8.05 9.15
CA ARG A 71 1.90 -6.75 8.74
C ARG A 71 3.05 -6.30 9.63
N ALA A 72 4.08 -5.75 9.01
CA ALA A 72 5.10 -4.96 9.68
C ALA A 72 4.98 -3.52 9.16
N THR A 73 5.04 -2.55 10.05
CA THR A 73 4.97 -1.13 9.70
C THR A 73 6.13 -0.40 10.34
N VAL A 74 6.91 0.34 9.55
CA VAL A 74 8.04 1.11 10.06
C VAL A 74 8.03 2.52 9.48
N GLY A 75 8.60 3.47 10.20
CA GLY A 75 8.87 4.81 9.71
C GLY A 75 10.28 4.86 9.15
N ILE A 76 10.44 5.38 7.94
CA ILE A 76 11.72 5.40 7.24
C ILE A 76 11.72 6.52 6.21
N GLU A 77 12.90 7.01 5.86
CA GLU A 77 13.01 7.99 4.78
C GLU A 77 12.67 7.33 3.45
N LEU A 78 11.80 7.97 2.69
CA LEU A 78 11.38 7.51 1.36
C LEU A 78 11.77 8.53 0.31
N MET A 79 11.52 8.22 -0.95
CA MET A 79 11.76 9.18 -2.04
C MET A 79 11.00 10.48 -1.78
N PRO A 80 11.55 11.63 -2.21
CA PRO A 80 10.85 12.91 -2.06
C PRO A 80 9.41 12.85 -2.58
N GLY A 81 8.47 13.29 -1.75
CA GLY A 81 7.04 13.27 -2.09
C GLY A 81 6.33 11.98 -1.77
N ALA A 82 7.05 10.88 -1.54
CA ALA A 82 6.43 9.61 -1.16
C ALA A 82 6.19 9.59 0.35
N LEU A 83 4.95 9.31 0.76
CA LEU A 83 4.57 9.19 2.16
C LEU A 83 4.43 7.73 2.58
N VAL A 84 4.22 6.82 1.66
CA VAL A 84 3.98 5.41 1.93
C VAL A 84 4.53 4.53 0.82
N GLU A 85 5.00 3.35 1.21
CA GLU A 85 5.40 2.29 0.29
C GLU A 85 4.95 0.97 0.91
N ILE A 86 4.39 0.07 0.10
CA ILE A 86 3.89 -1.23 0.57
C ILE A 86 4.43 -2.32 -0.34
N SER A 87 4.99 -3.36 0.27
CA SER A 87 5.26 -4.61 -0.43
C SER A 87 4.32 -5.68 0.12
N ALA A 88 3.94 -6.63 -0.71
CA ALA A 88 3.00 -7.68 -0.35
C ALA A 88 3.50 -9.03 -0.83
N ILE A 89 3.19 -10.06 -0.05
CA ILE A 89 3.43 -11.46 -0.41
C ILE A 89 2.07 -12.12 -0.48
N ALA A 90 1.79 -12.76 -1.60
CA ALA A 90 0.54 -13.49 -1.81
C ALA A 90 0.83 -14.97 -1.99
N TYR A 91 -0.09 -15.80 -1.53
CA TYR A 91 0.01 -17.25 -1.65
C TYR A 91 -1.34 -17.81 -2.05
N LYS A 92 -1.30 -18.81 -2.92
CA LYS A 92 -2.51 -19.45 -3.43
C LYS A 92 -2.24 -20.93 -3.62
N GLU A 93 -3.08 -21.76 -3.05
CA GLU A 93 -2.99 -23.21 -3.19
C GLU A 93 -3.42 -23.67 -4.58
#